data_4fb5e328fd67dd9563013b5f5d702c5a
#
_entry.id   4fb5e328fd67dd9563013b5f5d702c5a
#
_cell.length_a   1.000
_cell.length_b   1.000
_cell.length_c   1.000
_cell.angle_alpha   90.00
_cell.angle_beta   90.00
_cell.angle_gamma   90.00
#
_symmetry.space_group_name_H-M   'P 1'
#
loop_
_entity.id
_entity.type
_entity.pdbx_description
1 polymer ?
#
loop_
_entity_poly.entity_id
_entity_poly.type
_entity_poly.pdbx_seq_one_letter_code
_entity_poly.pdbx_strand_id
1 'polypeptide(L)'
;SCVEHSRCEAFSSSLPDGCVNLLWLDPPYFRVVDEEWDRAWKTEADFLAWLRSVVREAARVLAPNGSLYLFASPQMGGRVECIARESLDVLNHLVWAKRQGWHAKAEEEALRGYFPQTERVIFAEPHGADTVALGESGYAAKCDAARAEAFAPLRAYLADELARAGWTPGRLNEAMGFAPRGMAETRYFGRSAWQLPTERHYATMQRLLGEGFLS
;
A
#
# COMPACT_ATOMS: atom_id res chain seq x y z
N SER A 1 7.36 15.90 -17.99
CA SER A 1 5.97 15.68 -17.57
C SER A 1 5.03 16.45 -18.49
N CYS A 2 3.93 15.87 -18.91
CA CYS A 2 2.86 16.54 -19.63
C CYS A 2 1.53 16.33 -18.90
N VAL A 3 0.61 17.27 -19.12
CA VAL A 3 -0.79 17.16 -18.69
C VAL A 3 -1.64 17.19 -19.94
N GLU A 4 -2.53 16.20 -20.08
CA GLU A 4 -3.45 16.13 -21.18
C GLU A 4 -4.90 16.20 -20.69
N HIS A 5 -5.69 17.06 -21.33
CA HIS A 5 -7.11 17.20 -21.04
C HIS A 5 -7.90 16.37 -22.06
N SER A 6 -8.18 15.12 -21.71
CA SER A 6 -8.95 14.19 -22.54
C SER A 6 -9.78 13.22 -21.68
N ARG A 7 -10.70 12.50 -22.30
CA ARG A 7 -11.36 11.37 -21.63
C ARG A 7 -10.34 10.24 -21.43
N CYS A 8 -10.40 9.56 -20.28
CA CYS A 8 -9.45 8.50 -19.97
C CYS A 8 -9.48 7.36 -21.01
N GLU A 9 -10.66 7.04 -21.58
CA GLU A 9 -10.80 6.02 -22.60
C GLU A 9 -10.06 6.39 -23.89
N ALA A 10 -10.16 7.65 -24.32
CA ALA A 10 -9.46 8.14 -25.50
C ALA A 10 -7.95 8.20 -25.29
N PHE A 11 -7.53 8.65 -24.13
CA PHE A 11 -6.11 8.70 -23.77
C PHE A 11 -5.50 7.29 -23.66
N SER A 12 -6.13 6.39 -22.90
CA SER A 12 -5.57 5.03 -22.71
C SER A 12 -5.52 4.25 -24.03
N SER A 13 -6.53 4.38 -24.90
CA SER A 13 -6.53 3.71 -26.22
C SER A 13 -5.43 4.22 -27.17
N SER A 14 -4.87 5.41 -26.94
CA SER A 14 -3.73 5.92 -27.70
C SER A 14 -2.38 5.37 -27.25
N LEU A 15 -2.33 4.74 -26.06
CA LEU A 15 -1.10 4.20 -25.50
C LEU A 15 -0.81 2.79 -26.03
N PRO A 16 0.45 2.44 -26.28
CA PRO A 16 0.86 1.07 -26.61
C PRO A 16 0.57 0.10 -25.45
N ASP A 17 0.44 -1.18 -25.78
CA ASP A 17 0.36 -2.26 -24.79
C ASP A 17 1.63 -2.30 -23.93
N GLY A 18 1.46 -2.53 -22.64
CA GLY A 18 2.58 -2.78 -21.72
C GLY A 18 3.56 -1.62 -21.53
N CYS A 19 3.16 -0.36 -21.77
CA CYS A 19 4.06 0.79 -21.73
C CYS A 19 4.05 1.57 -20.41
N VAL A 20 3.16 1.26 -19.48
CA VAL A 20 2.95 2.02 -18.24
C VAL A 20 3.40 1.22 -17.03
N ASN A 21 4.35 1.73 -16.26
CA ASN A 21 4.84 1.07 -15.05
C ASN A 21 3.94 1.30 -13.82
N LEU A 22 3.24 2.43 -13.78
CA LEU A 22 2.37 2.80 -12.66
C LEU A 22 1.13 3.53 -13.19
N LEU A 23 -0.04 3.00 -12.84
CA LEU A 23 -1.33 3.65 -13.03
C LEU A 23 -1.93 4.04 -11.68
N TRP A 24 -2.35 5.29 -11.60
CA TRP A 24 -3.09 5.84 -10.48
C TRP A 24 -4.44 6.29 -11.00
N LEU A 25 -5.49 5.53 -10.71
CA LEU A 25 -6.85 5.79 -11.19
C LEU A 25 -7.74 6.22 -10.04
N ASP A 26 -8.27 7.43 -10.14
CA ASP A 26 -9.28 7.97 -9.22
C ASP A 26 -10.55 8.30 -10.04
N PRO A 27 -11.36 7.27 -10.38
CA PRO A 27 -12.56 7.46 -11.17
C PRO A 27 -13.63 8.20 -10.38
N PRO A 28 -14.63 8.80 -11.06
CA PRO A 28 -15.83 9.29 -10.39
C PRO A 28 -16.44 8.22 -9.47
N TYR A 29 -16.94 8.63 -8.32
CA TYR A 29 -17.65 7.74 -7.41
C TYR A 29 -19.15 7.83 -7.68
N PHE A 30 -19.77 6.71 -7.96
CA PHE A 30 -21.16 6.66 -8.39
C PHE A 30 -22.11 7.33 -7.37
N ARG A 31 -22.71 8.47 -7.75
CA ARG A 31 -23.71 9.22 -6.96
C ARG A 31 -23.25 9.61 -5.55
N VAL A 32 -21.99 9.99 -5.39
CA VAL A 32 -21.45 10.47 -4.10
C VAL A 32 -21.61 11.98 -3.96
N VAL A 33 -21.50 12.72 -5.06
CA VAL A 33 -21.71 14.17 -5.09
C VAL A 33 -22.82 14.54 -6.06
N ASP A 34 -23.42 15.72 -5.88
CA ASP A 34 -24.52 16.19 -6.72
C ASP A 34 -24.02 17.01 -7.92
N GLU A 35 -23.07 16.42 -8.67
CA GLU A 35 -22.44 17.04 -9.84
C GLU A 35 -22.81 16.30 -11.12
N GLU A 36 -22.81 17.01 -12.24
CA GLU A 36 -23.21 16.46 -13.54
C GLU A 36 -22.35 15.25 -13.94
N TRP A 37 -21.05 15.31 -13.72
CA TRP A 37 -20.11 14.22 -14.04
C TRP A 37 -20.32 12.97 -13.17
N ASP A 38 -20.80 13.10 -11.93
CA ASP A 38 -21.12 11.97 -11.04
C ASP A 38 -22.50 11.35 -11.36
N ARG A 39 -23.31 12.06 -12.15
CA ARG A 39 -24.61 11.61 -12.67
C ARG A 39 -24.55 11.10 -14.11
N ALA A 40 -23.37 10.96 -14.69
CA ALA A 40 -23.19 10.52 -16.06
C ALA A 40 -23.80 9.14 -16.35
N TRP A 41 -23.92 8.28 -15.32
CA TRP A 41 -24.51 6.95 -15.41
C TRP A 41 -25.90 6.91 -14.79
N LYS A 42 -26.88 6.38 -15.55
CA LYS A 42 -28.27 6.26 -15.08
C LYS A 42 -28.41 5.23 -13.96
N THR A 43 -27.71 4.13 -14.09
CA THR A 43 -27.74 3.01 -13.14
C THR A 43 -26.33 2.66 -12.65
N GLU A 44 -26.27 2.00 -11.50
CA GLU A 44 -25.02 1.43 -10.99
C GLU A 44 -24.43 0.40 -11.96
N ALA A 45 -25.28 -0.38 -12.62
CA ALA A 45 -24.85 -1.35 -13.64
C ALA A 45 -24.13 -0.69 -14.80
N ASP A 46 -24.62 0.47 -15.28
CA ASP A 46 -23.97 1.24 -16.34
C ASP A 46 -22.60 1.76 -15.90
N PHE A 47 -22.52 2.27 -14.67
CA PHE A 47 -21.25 2.71 -14.07
C PHE A 47 -20.25 1.56 -13.98
N LEU A 48 -20.66 0.40 -13.45
CA LEU A 48 -19.77 -0.76 -13.31
C LEU A 48 -19.36 -1.33 -14.67
N ALA A 49 -20.23 -1.27 -15.67
CA ALA A 49 -19.89 -1.69 -17.04
C ALA A 49 -18.83 -0.76 -17.67
N TRP A 50 -18.97 0.55 -17.46
CA TRP A 50 -17.97 1.52 -17.87
C TRP A 50 -16.65 1.30 -17.14
N LEU A 51 -16.67 1.18 -15.82
CA LEU A 51 -15.46 0.96 -15.01
C LEU A 51 -14.73 -0.32 -15.42
N ARG A 52 -15.48 -1.39 -15.72
CA ARG A 52 -14.89 -2.63 -16.24
C ARG A 52 -14.13 -2.41 -17.55
N SER A 53 -14.65 -1.55 -18.44
CA SER A 53 -13.93 -1.21 -19.69
C SER A 53 -12.64 -0.42 -19.40
N VAL A 54 -12.67 0.51 -18.45
CA VAL A 54 -11.49 1.28 -18.04
C VAL A 54 -10.43 0.38 -17.39
N VAL A 55 -10.82 -0.53 -16.50
CA VAL A 55 -9.89 -1.47 -15.86
C VAL A 55 -9.28 -2.45 -16.87
N ARG A 56 -10.04 -2.90 -17.87
CA ARG A 56 -9.51 -3.74 -18.95
C ARG A 56 -8.46 -3.01 -19.77
N GLU A 57 -8.70 -1.74 -20.11
CA GLU A 57 -7.70 -0.90 -20.78
C GLU A 57 -6.48 -0.64 -19.88
N ALA A 58 -6.70 -0.40 -18.60
CA ALA A 58 -5.61 -0.28 -17.62
C ALA A 58 -4.72 -1.54 -17.61
N ALA A 59 -5.31 -2.72 -17.59
CA ALA A 59 -4.59 -3.98 -17.66
C ALA A 59 -3.80 -4.14 -18.97
N ARG A 60 -4.32 -3.67 -20.10
CA ARG A 60 -3.64 -3.71 -21.40
C ARG A 60 -2.40 -2.83 -21.45
N VAL A 61 -2.50 -1.59 -20.94
CA VAL A 61 -1.39 -0.63 -21.01
C VAL A 61 -0.34 -0.83 -19.94
N LEU A 62 -0.64 -1.55 -18.85
CA LEU A 62 0.35 -1.85 -17.81
C LEU A 62 1.48 -2.71 -18.34
N ALA A 63 2.71 -2.33 -18.02
CA ALA A 63 3.88 -3.16 -18.23
C ALA A 63 3.73 -4.50 -17.48
N PRO A 64 4.39 -5.58 -17.92
CA PRO A 64 4.25 -6.90 -17.29
C PRO A 64 4.52 -6.94 -15.78
N ASN A 65 5.31 -6.01 -15.26
CA ASN A 65 5.60 -5.80 -13.83
C ASN A 65 5.06 -4.46 -13.32
N GLY A 66 4.09 -3.87 -14.03
CA GLY A 66 3.47 -2.61 -13.67
C GLY A 66 2.49 -2.73 -12.50
N SER A 67 2.09 -1.61 -11.95
CA SER A 67 1.20 -1.55 -10.79
C SER A 67 0.00 -0.63 -11.03
N LEU A 68 -1.16 -1.04 -10.52
CA LEU A 68 -2.39 -0.25 -10.50
C LEU A 68 -2.78 0.12 -9.07
N TYR A 69 -3.10 1.40 -8.85
CA TYR A 69 -3.82 1.87 -7.67
C TYR A 69 -5.16 2.44 -8.14
N LEU A 70 -6.24 1.78 -7.76
CA LEU A 70 -7.61 2.13 -8.18
C LEU A 70 -8.43 2.54 -6.97
N PHE A 71 -8.85 3.80 -6.95
CA PHE A 71 -9.66 4.36 -5.87
C PHE A 71 -11.13 4.01 -6.00
N ALA A 72 -11.80 3.90 -4.86
CA ALA A 72 -13.23 3.66 -4.78
C ALA A 72 -13.82 4.17 -3.47
N SER A 73 -15.11 4.51 -3.49
CA SER A 73 -15.85 4.78 -2.26
C SER A 73 -15.95 3.51 -1.40
N PRO A 74 -16.14 3.66 -0.08
CA PRO A 74 -16.33 2.51 0.82
C PRO A 74 -17.48 1.58 0.41
N GLN A 75 -18.56 2.17 -0.15
CA GLN A 75 -19.75 1.44 -0.58
C GLN A 75 -19.49 0.59 -1.84
N MET A 76 -18.63 1.09 -2.72
CA MET A 76 -18.35 0.45 -4.02
C MET A 76 -17.08 -0.41 -4.00
N GLY A 77 -16.22 -0.28 -2.98
CA GLY A 77 -14.90 -0.89 -2.95
C GLY A 77 -14.89 -2.39 -3.24
N GLY A 78 -15.82 -3.16 -2.67
CA GLY A 78 -15.91 -4.59 -2.93
C GLY A 78 -16.29 -4.93 -4.37
N ARG A 79 -17.17 -4.13 -5.01
CA ARG A 79 -17.54 -4.33 -6.42
C ARG A 79 -16.43 -3.94 -7.38
N VAL A 80 -15.73 -2.84 -7.06
CA VAL A 80 -14.56 -2.37 -7.81
C VAL A 80 -13.44 -3.40 -7.74
N GLU A 81 -13.21 -4.01 -6.56
CA GLU A 81 -12.26 -5.10 -6.42
C GLU A 81 -12.61 -6.31 -7.28
N CYS A 82 -13.89 -6.72 -7.28
CA CYS A 82 -14.34 -7.82 -8.15
C CYS A 82 -14.06 -7.54 -9.63
N ILE A 83 -14.27 -6.29 -10.08
CA ILE A 83 -13.95 -5.88 -11.45
C ILE A 83 -12.45 -5.93 -11.71
N ALA A 84 -11.63 -5.46 -10.77
CA ALA A 84 -10.18 -5.52 -10.92
C ALA A 84 -9.68 -6.96 -11.08
N ARG A 85 -10.22 -7.89 -10.30
CA ARG A 85 -9.89 -9.33 -10.34
C ARG A 85 -10.27 -10.03 -11.65
N GLU A 86 -11.10 -9.42 -12.49
CA GLU A 86 -11.42 -9.98 -13.82
C GLU A 86 -10.23 -9.90 -14.79
N SER A 87 -9.28 -8.99 -14.57
CA SER A 87 -8.18 -8.68 -15.51
C SER A 87 -6.81 -8.58 -14.85
N LEU A 88 -6.73 -8.54 -13.53
CA LEU A 88 -5.53 -8.28 -12.76
C LEU A 88 -5.47 -9.15 -11.50
N ASP A 89 -4.28 -9.36 -10.96
CA ASP A 89 -4.07 -9.93 -9.63
C ASP A 89 -4.18 -8.82 -8.59
N VAL A 90 -5.21 -8.86 -7.75
CA VAL A 90 -5.37 -7.91 -6.65
C VAL A 90 -4.52 -8.36 -5.47
N LEU A 91 -3.51 -7.58 -5.15
CA LEU A 91 -2.58 -7.84 -4.06
C LEU A 91 -3.11 -7.36 -2.71
N ASN A 92 -3.69 -6.15 -2.67
CA ASN A 92 -4.19 -5.56 -1.45
C ASN A 92 -5.45 -4.73 -1.69
N HIS A 93 -6.32 -4.74 -0.69
CA HIS A 93 -7.42 -3.81 -0.54
C HIS A 93 -7.09 -2.86 0.61
N LEU A 94 -6.55 -1.68 0.27
CA LEU A 94 -6.09 -0.71 1.25
C LEU A 94 -7.27 0.13 1.74
N VAL A 95 -7.20 0.53 3.00
CA VAL A 95 -8.15 1.44 3.63
C VAL A 95 -7.44 2.75 3.94
N TRP A 96 -7.80 3.80 3.22
CA TRP A 96 -7.31 5.13 3.51
C TRP A 96 -8.24 5.82 4.51
N ALA A 97 -7.81 5.92 5.76
CA ALA A 97 -8.54 6.64 6.81
C ALA A 97 -8.30 8.15 6.68
N LYS A 98 -9.38 8.92 6.53
CA LYS A 98 -9.33 10.38 6.48
C LYS A 98 -9.37 10.95 7.90
N ARG A 99 -8.61 12.02 8.14
CA ARG A 99 -8.59 12.69 9.46
C ARG A 99 -9.93 13.33 9.82
N GLN A 100 -10.69 13.75 8.82
CA GLN A 100 -12.03 14.32 8.99
C GLN A 100 -12.98 13.68 8.00
N GLY A 101 -14.10 13.17 8.49
CA GLY A 101 -15.19 12.63 7.67
C GLY A 101 -16.19 13.71 7.25
N TRP A 102 -17.00 13.39 6.26
CA TRP A 102 -18.08 14.23 5.74
C TRP A 102 -19.31 14.23 6.67
N HIS A 103 -19.20 14.68 7.89
CA HIS A 103 -20.32 14.68 8.84
C HIS A 103 -21.00 16.05 9.01
N ALA A 104 -20.49 17.10 8.36
CA ALA A 104 -20.94 18.46 8.60
C ALA A 104 -22.33 18.81 8.03
N LYS A 105 -22.99 17.91 7.27
CA LYS A 105 -24.27 18.19 6.57
C LYS A 105 -25.37 17.18 6.79
N ALA A 106 -25.19 16.14 7.64
CA ALA A 106 -26.21 15.15 7.83
C ALA A 106 -26.94 15.37 9.16
N GLU A 107 -28.26 15.34 9.13
CA GLU A 107 -29.10 15.30 10.31
C GLU A 107 -28.86 13.94 11.02
N GLU A 108 -28.32 13.96 12.23
CA GLU A 108 -27.97 12.78 13.00
C GLU A 108 -29.16 11.81 13.15
N GLU A 109 -30.37 12.34 13.27
CA GLU A 109 -31.60 11.56 13.44
C GLU A 109 -32.01 10.77 12.18
N ALA A 110 -31.56 11.18 11.00
CA ALA A 110 -31.85 10.52 9.72
C ALA A 110 -30.84 9.43 9.35
N LEU A 111 -29.73 9.32 10.09
CA LEU A 111 -28.65 8.40 9.77
C LEU A 111 -28.99 6.97 10.18
N ARG A 112 -28.98 6.08 9.21
CA ARG A 112 -29.10 4.62 9.41
C ARG A 112 -27.79 3.86 9.19
N GLY A 113 -26.69 4.55 8.91
CA GLY A 113 -25.38 3.98 8.66
C GLY A 113 -24.27 4.80 9.26
N TYR A 114 -23.07 4.25 9.28
CA TYR A 114 -21.88 4.96 9.70
C TYR A 114 -21.44 5.94 8.62
N PHE A 115 -20.92 7.10 9.02
CA PHE A 115 -20.28 8.05 8.09
C PHE A 115 -19.07 7.43 7.40
N PRO A 116 -18.93 7.61 6.10
CA PRO A 116 -17.74 7.19 5.38
C PRO A 116 -16.55 8.08 5.75
N GLN A 117 -15.70 7.61 6.64
CA GLN A 117 -14.43 8.26 7.01
C GLN A 117 -13.22 7.67 6.29
N THR A 118 -13.47 6.81 5.32
CA THR A 118 -12.42 6.07 4.62
C THR A 118 -12.65 6.09 3.13
N GLU A 119 -11.59 5.89 2.36
CA GLU A 119 -11.65 5.47 0.97
C GLU A 119 -11.00 4.10 0.81
N ARG A 120 -11.28 3.46 -0.29
CA ARG A 120 -10.70 2.17 -0.65
C ARG A 120 -9.71 2.39 -1.78
N VAL A 121 -8.56 1.71 -1.72
CA VAL A 121 -7.60 1.69 -2.81
C VAL A 121 -7.28 0.24 -3.11
N ILE A 122 -7.62 -0.19 -4.30
CA ILE A 122 -7.30 -1.53 -4.80
C ILE A 122 -5.91 -1.46 -5.42
N PHE A 123 -4.96 -2.17 -4.81
CA PHE A 123 -3.62 -2.34 -5.34
C PHE A 123 -3.56 -3.65 -6.11
N ALA A 124 -3.22 -3.57 -7.38
CA ALA A 124 -3.23 -4.71 -8.29
C ALA A 124 -2.07 -4.67 -9.29
N GLU A 125 -1.78 -5.79 -9.91
CA GLU A 125 -0.76 -5.97 -10.93
C GLU A 125 -1.24 -6.89 -12.06
N PRO A 126 -0.61 -6.91 -13.24
CA PRO A 126 -0.90 -7.87 -14.29
C PRO A 126 -0.68 -9.31 -13.83
N HIS A 127 -1.47 -10.25 -14.35
CA HIS A 127 -1.31 -11.67 -14.05
C HIS A 127 0.13 -12.15 -14.35
N GLY A 128 0.77 -12.76 -13.36
CA GLY A 128 2.13 -13.26 -13.46
C GLY A 128 3.24 -12.21 -13.28
N ALA A 129 2.91 -11.00 -12.86
CA ALA A 129 3.89 -9.92 -12.62
C ALA A 129 5.01 -10.31 -11.66
N ASP A 130 4.72 -11.03 -10.60
CA ASP A 130 5.72 -11.57 -9.65
C ASP A 130 6.78 -12.41 -10.36
N THR A 131 6.36 -13.26 -11.30
CA THR A 131 7.28 -14.11 -12.06
C THR A 131 8.17 -13.28 -12.97
N VAL A 132 7.63 -12.24 -13.60
CA VAL A 132 8.39 -11.30 -14.44
C VAL A 132 9.39 -10.54 -13.59
N ALA A 133 8.96 -9.98 -12.46
CA ALA A 133 9.81 -9.23 -11.54
C ALA A 133 10.96 -10.08 -10.98
N LEU A 134 10.67 -11.31 -10.55
CA LEU A 134 11.69 -12.25 -10.05
C LEU A 134 12.69 -12.68 -11.14
N GLY A 135 12.27 -12.71 -12.41
CA GLY A 135 13.12 -13.02 -13.56
C GLY A 135 14.01 -11.85 -14.03
N GLU A 136 13.74 -10.62 -13.57
CA GLU A 136 14.56 -9.46 -13.94
C GLU A 136 15.98 -9.55 -13.37
N SER A 137 16.97 -9.33 -14.23
CA SER A 137 18.36 -9.24 -13.79
C SER A 137 18.55 -8.10 -12.78
N GLY A 138 19.11 -8.44 -11.62
CA GLY A 138 19.35 -7.48 -10.54
C GLY A 138 18.14 -7.14 -9.68
N TYR A 139 16.98 -7.81 -9.84
CA TYR A 139 15.80 -7.60 -8.99
C TYR A 139 16.11 -7.75 -7.49
N ALA A 140 16.80 -8.83 -7.11
CA ALA A 140 17.22 -9.05 -5.72
C ALA A 140 18.10 -7.90 -5.20
N ALA A 141 19.06 -7.44 -6.02
CA ALA A 141 19.94 -6.32 -5.66
C ALA A 141 19.18 -5.00 -5.51
N LYS A 142 18.19 -4.73 -6.38
CA LYS A 142 17.31 -3.55 -6.25
C LYS A 142 16.47 -3.61 -4.97
N CYS A 143 15.91 -4.77 -4.64
CA CYS A 143 15.16 -4.97 -3.39
C CYS A 143 16.05 -4.79 -2.16
N ASP A 144 17.28 -5.29 -2.19
CA ASP A 144 18.22 -5.13 -1.08
C ASP A 144 18.68 -3.68 -0.95
N ALA A 145 18.89 -2.96 -2.06
CA ALA A 145 19.19 -1.54 -2.05
C ALA A 145 18.04 -0.70 -1.46
N ALA A 146 16.81 -0.95 -1.89
CA ALA A 146 15.63 -0.27 -1.36
C ALA A 146 15.42 -0.54 0.14
N ARG A 147 15.62 -1.78 0.59
CA ARG A 147 15.58 -2.12 2.02
C ARG A 147 16.69 -1.43 2.80
N ALA A 148 17.89 -1.37 2.22
CA ALA A 148 19.01 -0.67 2.83
C ALA A 148 18.71 0.82 2.98
N GLU A 149 18.19 1.47 1.95
CA GLU A 149 17.83 2.89 1.98
C GLU A 149 16.73 3.18 3.02
N ALA A 150 15.66 2.39 3.04
CA ALA A 150 14.52 2.62 3.92
C ALA A 150 14.83 2.32 5.40
N PHE A 151 15.62 1.29 5.69
CA PHE A 151 15.79 0.78 7.06
C PHE A 151 17.21 0.88 7.60
N ALA A 152 18.22 1.10 6.75
CA ALA A 152 19.62 1.12 7.16
C ALA A 152 19.92 2.13 8.27
N PRO A 153 19.45 3.38 8.23
CA PRO A 153 19.79 4.36 9.25
C PRO A 153 19.39 3.92 10.66
N LEU A 154 18.15 3.45 10.80
CA LEU A 154 17.62 3.01 12.10
C LEU A 154 18.25 1.70 12.56
N ARG A 155 18.44 0.76 11.64
CA ARG A 155 19.09 -0.52 11.97
C ARG A 155 20.54 -0.36 12.35
N ALA A 156 21.29 0.48 11.61
CA ALA A 156 22.66 0.79 11.92
C ALA A 156 22.77 1.46 13.31
N TYR A 157 21.93 2.44 13.55
CA TYR A 157 21.84 3.11 14.84
C TYR A 157 21.61 2.14 15.99
N LEU A 158 20.60 1.27 15.88
CA LEU A 158 20.33 0.25 16.92
C LEU A 158 21.51 -0.73 17.10
N ALA A 159 22.14 -1.16 16.00
CA ALA A 159 23.28 -2.06 16.04
C ALA A 159 24.52 -1.42 16.67
N ASP A 160 24.79 -0.16 16.34
CA ASP A 160 25.92 0.61 16.87
C ASP A 160 25.73 0.88 18.37
N GLU A 161 24.52 1.22 18.79
CA GLU A 161 24.18 1.38 20.21
C GLU A 161 24.36 0.07 20.98
N LEU A 162 23.88 -1.05 20.41
CA LEU A 162 24.05 -2.36 21.02
C LEU A 162 25.54 -2.73 21.18
N ALA A 163 26.34 -2.50 20.15
CA ALA A 163 27.78 -2.74 20.16
C ALA A 163 28.50 -1.82 21.17
N ARG A 164 28.11 -0.53 21.23
CA ARG A 164 28.64 0.43 22.20
C ARG A 164 28.39 0.01 23.65
N ALA A 165 27.22 -0.58 23.92
CA ALA A 165 26.89 -1.16 25.22
C ALA A 165 27.62 -2.49 25.50
N GLY A 166 28.40 -3.03 24.55
CA GLY A 166 29.11 -4.29 24.71
C GLY A 166 28.20 -5.53 24.66
N TRP A 167 27.06 -5.40 23.99
CA TRP A 167 26.09 -6.48 23.88
C TRP A 167 26.04 -7.04 22.44
N THR A 168 25.61 -8.29 22.34
CA THR A 168 25.29 -8.93 21.05
C THR A 168 23.78 -9.12 20.92
N PRO A 169 23.24 -9.25 19.68
CA PRO A 169 21.82 -9.54 19.48
C PRO A 169 21.34 -10.79 20.22
N GLY A 170 22.17 -11.86 20.27
CA GLY A 170 21.85 -13.09 20.99
C GLY A 170 21.75 -12.89 22.49
N ARG A 171 22.70 -12.16 23.10
CA ARG A 171 22.66 -11.81 24.53
C ARG A 171 21.44 -10.96 24.87
N LEU A 172 21.10 -10.00 24.01
CA LEU A 172 19.91 -9.19 24.23
C LEU A 172 18.64 -10.02 24.09
N ASN A 173 18.59 -10.93 23.11
CA ASN A 173 17.46 -11.82 22.91
C ASN A 173 17.18 -12.68 24.16
N GLU A 174 18.21 -13.25 24.74
CA GLU A 174 18.13 -14.02 25.97
C GLU A 174 17.68 -13.16 27.17
N ALA A 175 18.28 -11.98 27.34
CA ALA A 175 17.95 -11.06 28.42
C ALA A 175 16.52 -10.52 28.35
N MET A 176 15.95 -10.44 27.16
CA MET A 176 14.54 -10.08 26.93
C MET A 176 13.58 -11.27 27.10
N GLY A 177 14.09 -12.46 27.41
CA GLY A 177 13.29 -13.68 27.60
C GLY A 177 12.75 -14.30 26.32
N PHE A 178 13.35 -14.02 25.19
CA PHE A 178 12.97 -14.66 23.92
C PHE A 178 13.67 -16.01 23.75
N ALA A 179 13.02 -16.92 23.02
CA ALA A 179 13.64 -18.18 22.62
C ALA A 179 14.90 -17.94 21.75
N PRO A 180 15.84 -18.90 21.68
CA PRO A 180 17.00 -18.80 20.79
C PRO A 180 16.59 -18.47 19.35
N ARG A 181 17.32 -17.57 18.70
CA ARG A 181 16.96 -16.98 17.40
C ARG A 181 15.58 -16.30 17.41
N GLY A 182 15.19 -15.75 18.54
CA GLY A 182 13.91 -15.09 18.72
C GLY A 182 13.85 -13.68 18.12
N MET A 183 12.92 -12.89 18.63
CA MET A 183 12.52 -11.62 18.01
C MET A 183 13.65 -10.59 17.96
N ALA A 184 14.50 -10.49 19.00
CA ALA A 184 15.59 -9.53 18.97
C ALA A 184 16.59 -9.85 17.85
N GLU A 185 17.07 -11.10 17.76
CA GLU A 185 18.04 -11.49 16.75
C GLU A 185 17.49 -11.40 15.32
N THR A 186 16.27 -11.86 15.09
CA THR A 186 15.72 -12.03 13.73
C THR A 186 14.97 -10.81 13.21
N ARG A 187 14.32 -10.06 14.09
CA ARG A 187 13.46 -8.93 13.72
C ARG A 187 14.10 -7.57 13.94
N TYR A 188 14.74 -7.36 15.10
CA TYR A 188 15.31 -6.05 15.41
C TYR A 188 16.72 -5.84 14.87
N PHE A 189 17.49 -6.92 14.74
CA PHE A 189 18.87 -6.88 14.22
C PHE A 189 19.08 -7.72 12.97
N GLY A 190 18.09 -8.53 12.56
CA GLY A 190 18.16 -9.35 11.35
C GLY A 190 18.12 -8.53 10.06
N ARG A 191 18.62 -9.10 8.96
CA ARG A 191 18.64 -8.43 7.66
C ARG A 191 17.35 -8.60 6.86
N SER A 192 16.76 -9.79 6.88
CA SER A 192 15.68 -10.16 5.98
C SER A 192 14.28 -9.83 6.48
N ALA A 193 14.10 -9.69 7.78
CA ALA A 193 12.79 -9.51 8.41
C ALA A 193 12.80 -8.39 9.45
N TRP A 194 13.57 -7.33 9.18
CA TRP A 194 13.72 -6.21 10.09
C TRP A 194 12.40 -5.49 10.35
N GLN A 195 12.16 -5.15 11.61
CA GLN A 195 11.03 -4.33 12.04
C GLN A 195 11.44 -3.50 13.27
N LEU A 196 10.75 -2.37 13.49
CA LEU A 196 10.95 -1.57 14.68
C LEU A 196 10.53 -2.34 15.93
N PRO A 197 11.30 -2.24 17.03
CA PRO A 197 10.84 -2.71 18.33
C PRO A 197 9.51 -2.03 18.70
N THR A 198 8.64 -2.77 19.37
CA THR A 198 7.48 -2.16 20.02
C THR A 198 7.95 -1.24 21.13
N GLU A 199 7.14 -0.25 21.53
CA GLU A 199 7.44 0.67 22.63
C GLU A 199 7.86 -0.08 23.91
N ARG A 200 7.13 -1.14 24.24
CA ARG A 200 7.45 -2.01 25.39
C ARG A 200 8.82 -2.67 25.26
N HIS A 201 9.15 -3.20 24.11
CA HIS A 201 10.44 -3.88 23.88
C HIS A 201 11.58 -2.85 23.85
N TYR A 202 11.33 -1.69 23.27
CA TYR A 202 12.28 -0.60 23.25
C TYR A 202 12.62 -0.11 24.67
N ALA A 203 11.62 0.15 25.50
CA ALA A 203 11.80 0.50 26.91
C ALA A 203 12.54 -0.60 27.71
N THR A 204 12.36 -1.87 27.34
CA THR A 204 13.11 -2.98 27.93
C THR A 204 14.58 -2.95 27.50
N MET A 205 14.86 -2.68 26.22
CA MET A 205 16.23 -2.50 25.75
C MET A 205 16.93 -1.34 26.48
N GLN A 206 16.29 -0.19 26.60
CA GLN A 206 16.84 0.95 27.33
C GLN A 206 17.24 0.59 28.77
N ARG A 207 16.39 -0.14 29.49
CA ARG A 207 16.69 -0.59 30.87
C ARG A 207 17.86 -1.58 30.92
N LEU A 208 17.95 -2.49 29.97
CA LEU A 208 19.00 -3.52 29.93
C LEU A 208 20.36 -2.98 29.53
N LEU A 209 20.37 -1.99 28.62
CA LEU A 209 21.58 -1.48 28.00
C LEU A 209 22.16 -0.24 28.73
N GLY A 210 21.42 0.31 29.68
CA GLY A 210 21.88 1.38 30.57
C GLY A 210 21.55 2.79 30.08
N GLU A 211 21.82 3.77 30.95
CA GLU A 211 21.60 5.20 30.69
C GLU A 211 22.43 5.65 29.47
N GLY A 212 21.80 6.35 28.53
CA GLY A 212 22.43 6.84 27.31
C GLY A 212 22.23 5.93 26.11
N PHE A 213 21.65 4.75 26.27
CA PHE A 213 21.22 3.96 25.12
C PHE A 213 19.94 4.54 24.56
N LEU A 214 20.02 5.03 23.34
CA LEU A 214 18.85 5.53 22.60
C LEU A 214 18.14 6.72 23.29
N SER A 215 18.87 7.61 23.94
CA SER A 215 18.35 8.87 24.50
C SER A 215 18.05 9.91 23.42
#